data_007b8a66f831f33b0157aeaa988bba0a
#
_entry.id   007b8a66f831f33b0157aeaa988bba0a
#
_cell.length_a   1.000
_cell.length_b   1.000
_cell.length_c   1.000
_cell.angle_alpha   90.00
_cell.angle_beta   90.00
_cell.angle_gamma   90.00
#
_symmetry.space_group_name_H-M   'P 1'
#
loop_
_entity.id
_entity.type
_entity.pdbx_description
1 polymer ?
#
loop_
_entity_poly.entity_id
_entity_poly.type
_entity_poly.pdbx_seq_one_letter_code
_entity_poly.pdbx_strand_id
1 'polypeptide(L)'
;PMYRASYVYTDDTGKESSTTYSKTFMDAASLSGVSPYHLASRVKQEVVTGPTGMSSSVSGTVAGYEGIYNFYNIGANNSTKAGGAVANGLSWANKDTTYMRPWTNQYKAIVGGAQYLGSNYINVGQNTLYLQKFNVTANNTYNHQYMANIEAPWSESQKTADAYGTDKSDMRLVFSIPVYSGMPS
;
A
#
# COMPACT_ATOMS: atom_id res chain seq x y z
N PRO A 1 10.71 -1.27 15.58
CA PRO A 1 10.26 -0.92 14.25
C PRO A 1 9.74 -2.17 13.53
N MET A 2 8.58 -2.05 12.88
CA MET A 2 7.87 -3.14 12.20
C MET A 2 8.74 -3.96 11.24
N TYR A 3 9.66 -3.33 10.51
CA TYR A 3 10.47 -4.00 9.48
C TYR A 3 11.40 -5.10 10.03
N ARG A 4 11.79 -5.06 11.30
CA ARG A 4 12.59 -6.10 11.96
C ARG A 4 11.76 -7.19 12.64
N ALA A 5 10.45 -6.99 12.75
CA ALA A 5 9.58 -7.96 13.35
C ALA A 5 9.37 -9.16 12.42
N SER A 6 9.36 -10.35 13.01
CA SER A 6 8.95 -11.59 12.37
C SER A 6 7.49 -11.89 12.69
N TYR A 7 6.87 -12.66 11.83
CA TYR A 7 5.54 -13.22 12.05
C TYR A 7 5.44 -14.61 11.43
N VAL A 8 4.49 -15.36 11.91
CA VAL A 8 4.15 -16.70 11.38
C VAL A 8 2.84 -16.59 10.62
N TYR A 9 2.75 -17.26 9.49
CA TYR A 9 1.52 -17.36 8.72
C TYR A 9 1.36 -18.79 8.17
N THR A 10 0.13 -19.17 7.93
CA THR A 10 -0.21 -20.42 7.26
C THR A 10 -0.57 -20.12 5.82
N ASP A 11 0.04 -20.83 4.88
CA ASP A 11 -0.26 -20.70 3.46
C ASP A 11 -1.53 -21.48 3.07
N ASP A 12 -1.94 -21.37 1.79
CA ASP A 12 -3.16 -22.01 1.29
C ASP A 12 -3.06 -23.56 1.26
N THR A 13 -1.87 -24.14 1.48
CA THR A 13 -1.66 -25.59 1.61
C THR A 13 -1.76 -26.08 3.06
N GLY A 14 -1.93 -25.16 4.02
CA GLY A 14 -1.92 -25.46 5.45
C GLY A 14 -0.52 -25.51 6.06
N LYS A 15 0.53 -25.15 5.31
CA LYS A 15 1.90 -25.13 5.81
C LYS A 15 2.18 -23.82 6.55
N GLU A 16 2.71 -23.97 7.76
CA GLU A 16 3.19 -22.85 8.56
C GLU A 16 4.57 -22.40 8.10
N SER A 17 4.75 -21.09 7.99
CA SER A 17 6.00 -20.46 7.57
C SER A 17 6.28 -19.23 8.42
N SER A 18 7.56 -19.01 8.77
CA SER A 18 8.01 -17.81 9.48
C SER A 18 8.76 -16.89 8.52
N THR A 19 8.48 -15.59 8.61
CA THR A 19 9.11 -14.56 7.78
C THR A 19 9.25 -13.25 8.55
N THR A 20 9.91 -12.25 7.94
CA THR A 20 9.97 -10.88 8.47
C THR A 20 9.18 -9.94 7.57
N TYR A 21 8.72 -8.82 8.11
CA TYR A 21 8.07 -7.80 7.29
C TYR A 21 8.99 -7.26 6.19
N SER A 22 10.30 -7.08 6.47
CA SER A 22 11.26 -6.64 5.45
C SER A 22 11.35 -7.62 4.28
N LYS A 23 11.43 -8.94 4.57
CA LYS A 23 11.43 -9.95 3.51
C LYS A 23 10.10 -9.93 2.74
N THR A 24 8.98 -9.80 3.42
CA THR A 24 7.67 -9.73 2.76
C THR A 24 7.57 -8.53 1.81
N PHE A 25 8.11 -7.36 2.19
CA PHE A 25 8.16 -6.21 1.26
C PHE A 25 9.09 -6.44 0.07
N MET A 26 10.20 -7.17 0.24
CA MET A 26 11.06 -7.56 -0.89
C MET A 26 10.35 -8.54 -1.82
N ASP A 27 9.65 -9.53 -1.28
CA ASP A 27 8.84 -10.47 -2.08
C ASP A 27 7.71 -9.71 -2.82
N ALA A 28 7.02 -8.81 -2.12
CA ALA A 28 5.98 -7.96 -2.68
C ALA A 28 6.51 -7.08 -3.84
N ALA A 29 7.68 -6.49 -3.67
CA ALA A 29 8.33 -5.70 -4.71
C ALA A 29 8.67 -6.54 -5.95
N SER A 30 9.25 -7.71 -5.75
CA SER A 30 9.58 -8.64 -6.83
C SER A 30 8.35 -9.07 -7.63
N LEU A 31 7.23 -9.31 -6.96
CA LEU A 31 5.99 -9.81 -7.57
C LEU A 31 5.11 -8.71 -8.19
N SER A 32 5.24 -7.47 -7.71
CA SER A 32 4.42 -6.33 -8.17
C SER A 32 5.13 -5.37 -9.11
N GLY A 33 6.47 -5.39 -9.15
CA GLY A 33 7.28 -4.39 -9.85
C GLY A 33 7.32 -3.02 -9.15
N VAL A 34 6.84 -2.94 -7.89
CA VAL A 34 6.79 -1.69 -7.11
C VAL A 34 7.96 -1.64 -6.13
N SER A 35 8.61 -0.48 -5.98
CA SER A 35 9.70 -0.30 -5.02
C SER A 35 9.32 -0.75 -3.60
N PRO A 36 10.13 -1.57 -2.92
CA PRO A 36 9.85 -2.01 -1.54
C PRO A 36 9.78 -0.84 -0.57
N TYR A 37 10.52 0.22 -0.80
CA TYR A 37 10.46 1.45 -0.01
C TYR A 37 9.12 2.18 -0.18
N HIS A 38 8.63 2.26 -1.42
CA HIS A 38 7.31 2.83 -1.69
C HIS A 38 6.21 2.03 -0.99
N LEU A 39 6.25 0.68 -1.08
CA LEU A 39 5.29 -0.19 -0.41
C LEU A 39 5.33 -0.01 1.12
N ALA A 40 6.52 -0.01 1.71
CA ALA A 40 6.67 0.15 3.16
C ALA A 40 6.22 1.53 3.65
N SER A 41 6.53 2.61 2.91
CA SER A 41 6.07 3.96 3.24
C SER A 41 4.56 4.08 3.13
N ARG A 42 3.96 3.49 2.10
CA ARG A 42 2.51 3.45 1.92
C ARG A 42 1.82 2.73 3.08
N VAL A 43 2.28 1.53 3.44
CA VAL A 43 1.74 0.80 4.59
C VAL A 43 1.87 1.63 5.86
N LYS A 44 3.03 2.28 6.10
CA LYS A 44 3.21 3.16 7.25
C LYS A 44 2.17 4.28 7.28
N GLN A 45 1.90 4.93 6.16
CA GLN A 45 0.89 5.99 6.07
C GLN A 45 -0.53 5.51 6.33
N GLU A 46 -0.88 4.35 5.77
CA GLU A 46 -2.24 3.84 5.81
C GLU A 46 -2.62 3.21 7.15
N VAL A 47 -1.65 2.62 7.86
CA VAL A 47 -1.98 1.83 9.05
C VAL A 47 -1.38 2.36 10.36
N VAL A 48 -0.41 3.26 10.34
CA VAL A 48 0.15 3.85 11.56
C VAL A 48 -0.68 5.06 11.97
N THR A 49 -1.33 4.98 13.13
CA THR A 49 -2.27 5.99 13.63
C THR A 49 -1.66 6.90 14.70
N GLY A 50 -0.39 6.71 15.06
CA GLY A 50 0.32 7.49 16.06
C GLY A 50 1.66 6.86 16.44
N PRO A 51 2.34 7.34 17.48
CA PRO A 51 3.67 6.84 17.88
C PRO A 51 3.73 5.34 18.14
N THR A 52 2.66 4.75 18.66
CA THR A 52 2.53 3.32 18.99
C THR A 52 1.24 2.68 18.45
N GLY A 53 0.38 3.47 17.81
CA GLY A 53 -0.92 3.03 17.32
C GLY A 53 -0.85 2.43 15.92
N MET A 54 -1.66 1.39 15.70
CA MET A 54 -1.90 0.82 14.37
C MET A 54 -3.40 0.70 14.12
N SER A 55 -3.80 0.84 12.86
CA SER A 55 -5.18 0.61 12.43
C SER A 55 -5.62 -0.82 12.76
N SER A 56 -6.85 -0.98 13.20
CA SER A 56 -7.45 -2.30 13.40
C SER A 56 -7.57 -3.11 12.10
N SER A 57 -7.45 -2.48 10.93
CA SER A 57 -7.42 -3.16 9.62
C SER A 57 -6.28 -4.18 9.47
N VAL A 58 -5.24 -4.10 10.30
CA VAL A 58 -4.09 -5.03 10.28
C VAL A 58 -4.01 -5.91 11.52
N SER A 59 -5.03 -5.90 12.37
CA SER A 59 -5.04 -6.69 13.62
C SER A 59 -5.45 -8.15 13.42
N GLY A 60 -6.29 -8.43 12.41
CA GLY A 60 -6.93 -9.74 12.24
C GLY A 60 -7.98 -10.08 13.30
N THR A 61 -8.41 -9.09 14.10
CA THR A 61 -9.34 -9.31 15.23
C THR A 61 -10.61 -8.45 15.14
N VAL A 62 -10.87 -7.86 13.99
CA VAL A 62 -12.09 -7.06 13.79
C VAL A 62 -13.30 -7.97 13.72
N ALA A 63 -14.31 -7.70 14.55
CA ALA A 63 -15.52 -8.51 14.63
C ALA A 63 -16.21 -8.67 13.25
N GLY A 64 -16.48 -9.90 12.87
CA GLY A 64 -17.02 -10.27 11.57
C GLY A 64 -16.01 -10.32 10.42
N TYR A 65 -14.73 -10.05 10.70
CA TYR A 65 -13.60 -10.14 9.77
C TYR A 65 -12.36 -10.74 10.45
N GLU A 66 -12.56 -11.63 11.40
CA GLU A 66 -11.47 -12.32 12.11
C GLU A 66 -10.56 -13.04 11.12
N GLY A 67 -9.25 -12.87 11.28
CA GLY A 67 -8.25 -13.44 10.38
C GLY A 67 -8.11 -12.73 9.04
N ILE A 68 -8.80 -11.60 8.80
CA ILE A 68 -8.67 -10.80 7.58
C ILE A 68 -7.82 -9.55 7.86
N TYR A 69 -6.94 -9.23 6.93
CA TYR A 69 -5.96 -8.13 7.04
C TYR A 69 -6.04 -7.20 5.82
N ASN A 70 -5.79 -5.91 6.02
CA ASN A 70 -5.67 -4.94 4.93
C ASN A 70 -4.62 -3.87 5.28
N PHE A 71 -3.42 -4.01 4.73
CA PHE A 71 -2.29 -3.14 5.02
C PHE A 71 -2.26 -1.83 4.20
N TYR A 72 -3.06 -1.74 3.14
CA TYR A 72 -3.08 -0.57 2.25
C TYR A 72 -4.42 0.17 2.26
N ASN A 73 -5.34 -0.20 3.15
CA ASN A 73 -6.70 0.33 3.21
C ASN A 73 -7.44 0.34 1.86
N ILE A 74 -7.10 -0.61 0.96
CA ILE A 74 -7.76 -0.75 -0.33
C ILE A 74 -9.24 -1.08 -0.11
N GLY A 75 -10.13 -0.35 -0.79
CA GLY A 75 -11.56 -0.48 -0.61
C GLY A 75 -12.12 0.17 0.66
N ALA A 76 -11.26 0.76 1.51
CA ALA A 76 -11.70 1.54 2.65
C ALA A 76 -12.34 2.86 2.16
N ASN A 77 -13.60 3.04 2.43
CA ASN A 77 -14.35 4.25 2.11
C ASN A 77 -15.35 4.56 3.24
N ASN A 78 -15.74 5.81 3.34
CA ASN A 78 -16.69 6.30 4.36
C ASN A 78 -18.15 6.04 3.99
N SER A 79 -18.46 4.98 3.25
CA SER A 79 -19.84 4.62 2.98
C SER A 79 -20.56 4.20 4.25
N THR A 80 -21.90 4.33 4.22
CA THR A 80 -22.80 4.14 5.37
C THR A 80 -22.92 2.71 5.89
N LYS A 81 -22.07 1.76 5.46
CA LYS A 81 -22.06 0.41 6.03
C LYS A 81 -21.62 0.46 7.50
N ALA A 82 -22.31 -0.33 8.33
CA ALA A 82 -21.93 -0.53 9.71
C ALA A 82 -20.44 -0.93 9.82
N GLY A 83 -19.68 -0.26 10.70
CA GLY A 83 -18.26 -0.49 10.87
C GLY A 83 -17.33 0.46 10.07
N GLY A 84 -17.86 1.33 9.21
CA GLY A 84 -17.13 2.42 8.55
C GLY A 84 -16.02 1.93 7.59
N ALA A 85 -15.01 2.78 7.40
CA ALA A 85 -13.94 2.57 6.42
C ALA A 85 -13.16 1.26 6.64
N VAL A 86 -12.88 0.90 7.90
CA VAL A 86 -12.16 -0.35 8.23
C VAL A 86 -12.97 -1.56 7.77
N ALA A 87 -14.26 -1.64 8.11
CA ALA A 87 -15.12 -2.76 7.73
C ALA A 87 -15.27 -2.86 6.20
N ASN A 88 -15.38 -1.72 5.50
CA ASN A 88 -15.42 -1.70 4.03
C ASN A 88 -14.14 -2.26 3.42
N GLY A 89 -12.97 -1.82 3.92
CA GLY A 89 -11.67 -2.31 3.47
C GLY A 89 -11.46 -3.80 3.74
N LEU A 90 -11.87 -4.29 4.92
CA LEU A 90 -11.80 -5.73 5.25
C LEU A 90 -12.81 -6.55 4.45
N SER A 91 -14.02 -6.03 4.20
CA SER A 91 -14.99 -6.66 3.30
C SER A 91 -14.44 -6.80 1.89
N TRP A 92 -13.73 -5.79 1.38
CA TRP A 92 -13.05 -5.85 0.09
C TRP A 92 -11.93 -6.89 0.09
N ALA A 93 -11.10 -6.92 1.14
CA ALA A 93 -10.00 -7.86 1.33
C ALA A 93 -10.46 -9.33 1.45
N ASN A 94 -11.70 -9.54 1.91
CA ASN A 94 -12.29 -10.87 2.10
C ASN A 94 -13.06 -11.39 0.86
N LYS A 95 -13.25 -10.55 -0.16
CA LYS A 95 -13.99 -10.92 -1.38
C LYS A 95 -13.04 -11.26 -2.50
N ASP A 96 -13.53 -12.17 -3.42
CA ASP A 96 -12.83 -12.44 -4.65
C ASP A 96 -11.51 -13.23 -4.46
N THR A 97 -10.89 -13.63 -5.56
CA THR A 97 -9.63 -14.40 -5.57
C THR A 97 -8.48 -13.67 -6.27
N THR A 98 -8.73 -12.49 -6.87
CA THR A 98 -7.69 -11.67 -7.47
C THR A 98 -6.77 -11.07 -6.41
N TYR A 99 -5.50 -10.83 -6.76
CA TYR A 99 -4.51 -10.24 -5.85
C TYR A 99 -4.34 -11.04 -4.54
N MET A 100 -4.31 -12.36 -4.62
CA MET A 100 -4.17 -13.27 -3.47
C MET A 100 -5.31 -13.16 -2.43
N ARG A 101 -6.45 -12.56 -2.76
CA ARG A 101 -7.62 -12.53 -1.86
C ARG A 101 -8.26 -13.92 -1.73
N PRO A 102 -8.90 -14.22 -0.58
CA PRO A 102 -9.01 -13.40 0.63
C PRO A 102 -7.67 -13.26 1.35
N TRP A 103 -7.46 -12.08 1.96
CA TRP A 103 -6.23 -11.78 2.67
C TRP A 103 -6.26 -12.33 4.11
N THR A 104 -6.16 -13.64 4.21
CA THR A 104 -6.29 -14.40 5.46
C THR A 104 -5.04 -14.39 6.34
N ASN A 105 -3.99 -13.75 5.90
CA ASN A 105 -2.76 -13.55 6.67
C ASN A 105 -2.02 -12.30 6.20
N GLN A 106 -1.03 -11.86 6.97
CA GLN A 106 -0.25 -10.65 6.70
C GLN A 106 0.52 -10.74 5.36
N TYR A 107 1.07 -11.92 5.03
CA TYR A 107 1.81 -12.12 3.79
C TYR A 107 0.91 -11.87 2.57
N LYS A 108 -0.24 -12.52 2.51
CA LYS A 108 -1.22 -12.33 1.43
C LYS A 108 -1.69 -10.88 1.31
N ALA A 109 -1.92 -10.23 2.44
CA ALA A 109 -2.38 -8.85 2.46
C ALA A 109 -1.32 -7.85 1.96
N ILE A 110 -0.04 -8.06 2.32
CA ILE A 110 1.04 -7.18 1.87
C ILE A 110 1.38 -7.45 0.40
N VAL A 111 1.56 -8.70 0.02
CA VAL A 111 1.93 -9.07 -1.35
C VAL A 111 0.77 -8.80 -2.33
N GLY A 112 -0.43 -9.24 -1.99
CA GLY A 112 -1.61 -9.03 -2.82
C GLY A 112 -1.99 -7.55 -2.97
N GLY A 113 -1.87 -6.79 -1.90
CA GLY A 113 -2.07 -5.33 -1.95
C GLY A 113 -1.03 -4.63 -2.81
N ALA A 114 0.24 -5.06 -2.76
CA ALA A 114 1.28 -4.56 -3.66
C ALA A 114 1.00 -4.87 -5.13
N GLN A 115 0.53 -6.08 -5.44
CA GLN A 115 0.12 -6.44 -6.81
C GLN A 115 -1.05 -5.57 -7.29
N TYR A 116 -2.02 -5.28 -6.42
CA TYR A 116 -3.11 -4.35 -6.73
C TYR A 116 -2.58 -2.95 -7.07
N LEU A 117 -1.70 -2.39 -6.23
CA LEU A 117 -1.10 -1.07 -6.47
C LEU A 117 -0.27 -1.04 -7.75
N GLY A 118 0.53 -2.07 -8.00
CA GLY A 118 1.31 -2.22 -9.21
C GLY A 118 0.41 -2.22 -10.45
N SER A 119 -0.55 -3.11 -10.50
CA SER A 119 -1.41 -3.31 -11.67
C SER A 119 -2.36 -2.16 -11.95
N ASN A 120 -2.85 -1.49 -10.91
CA ASN A 120 -3.88 -0.46 -11.07
C ASN A 120 -3.33 0.97 -11.13
N TYR A 121 -2.11 1.20 -10.61
CA TYR A 121 -1.54 2.55 -10.56
C TYR A 121 -0.13 2.62 -11.15
N ILE A 122 0.84 1.97 -10.56
CA ILE A 122 2.26 2.19 -10.86
C ILE A 122 2.61 1.75 -12.30
N ASN A 123 2.24 0.53 -12.65
CA ASN A 123 2.62 -0.09 -13.95
C ASN A 123 1.76 0.41 -15.12
N VAL A 124 0.69 1.15 -14.84
CA VAL A 124 -0.16 1.79 -15.87
C VAL A 124 0.12 3.28 -16.03
N GLY A 125 1.23 3.77 -15.48
CA GLY A 125 1.71 5.13 -15.68
C GLY A 125 1.51 6.09 -14.51
N GLN A 126 0.70 5.75 -13.48
CA GLN A 126 0.55 6.56 -12.28
C GLN A 126 1.66 6.25 -11.26
N ASN A 127 2.91 6.35 -11.70
CA ASN A 127 4.10 5.89 -10.97
C ASN A 127 4.69 6.96 -10.02
N THR A 128 4.03 8.09 -9.82
CA THR A 128 4.37 9.10 -8.81
C THR A 128 3.15 9.42 -7.95
N LEU A 129 3.37 9.92 -6.74
CA LEU A 129 2.28 10.37 -5.86
C LEU A 129 1.43 11.47 -6.53
N TYR A 130 2.06 12.35 -7.30
CA TYR A 130 1.36 13.37 -8.08
C TYR A 130 0.41 12.74 -9.12
N LEU A 131 0.91 11.79 -9.92
CA LEU A 131 0.10 11.11 -10.94
C LEU A 131 -0.98 10.22 -10.34
N GLN A 132 -0.76 9.66 -9.16
CA GLN A 132 -1.80 8.93 -8.42
C GLN A 132 -2.92 9.86 -7.95
N LYS A 133 -2.58 11.11 -7.59
CA LYS A 133 -3.59 12.10 -7.18
C LYS A 133 -4.32 12.69 -8.35
N PHE A 134 -3.61 13.22 -9.35
CA PHE A 134 -4.21 14.04 -10.39
C PHE A 134 -4.49 13.30 -11.70
N ASN A 135 -3.84 12.16 -11.90
CA ASN A 135 -3.91 11.32 -13.09
C ASN A 135 -3.97 12.11 -14.40
N VAL A 136 -2.94 12.87 -14.67
CA VAL A 136 -2.75 13.56 -15.94
C VAL A 136 -2.04 12.71 -17.00
N THR A 137 -1.99 11.39 -16.80
CA THR A 137 -1.49 10.45 -17.80
C THR A 137 -2.47 10.34 -18.97
N ALA A 138 -1.98 9.93 -20.13
CA ALA A 138 -2.83 9.71 -21.30
C ALA A 138 -3.89 8.59 -21.07
N ASN A 139 -3.61 7.69 -20.14
CA ASN A 139 -4.50 6.60 -19.80
C ASN A 139 -5.49 7.05 -18.71
N ASN A 140 -6.76 7.19 -19.08
CA ASN A 140 -7.86 7.55 -18.18
C ASN A 140 -7.68 8.91 -17.47
N THR A 141 -7.22 9.93 -18.22
CA THR A 141 -6.91 11.27 -17.74
C THR A 141 -8.01 11.85 -16.84
N TYR A 142 -7.61 12.40 -15.70
CA TYR A 142 -8.45 12.98 -14.63
C TYR A 142 -9.38 12.01 -13.90
N ASN A 143 -9.38 10.74 -14.26
CA ASN A 143 -10.09 9.68 -13.54
C ASN A 143 -9.11 8.81 -12.76
N HIS A 144 -9.62 7.85 -12.00
CA HIS A 144 -8.83 6.89 -11.24
C HIS A 144 -7.82 7.57 -10.29
N GLN A 145 -8.29 8.56 -9.53
CA GLN A 145 -7.49 9.27 -8.54
C GLN A 145 -7.51 8.52 -7.20
N TYR A 146 -6.33 8.37 -6.60
CA TYR A 146 -6.16 7.57 -5.38
C TYR A 146 -6.51 8.36 -4.11
N MET A 147 -6.17 9.67 -4.06
CA MET A 147 -6.21 10.47 -2.82
C MET A 147 -7.32 11.50 -2.84
N ALA A 148 -8.07 11.64 -1.72
CA ALA A 148 -9.05 12.71 -1.56
C ALA A 148 -8.36 14.07 -1.28
N ASN A 149 -7.35 14.10 -0.38
CA ASN A 149 -6.67 15.34 0.00
C ASN A 149 -5.77 15.88 -1.14
N ILE A 150 -5.94 17.15 -1.48
CA ILE A 150 -5.17 17.81 -2.55
C ILE A 150 -3.68 17.97 -2.19
N GLU A 151 -3.34 18.12 -0.91
CA GLU A 151 -1.98 18.26 -0.42
C GLU A 151 -1.26 16.93 -0.17
N ALA A 152 -1.98 15.80 -0.30
CA ALA A 152 -1.42 14.48 -0.01
C ALA A 152 -0.14 14.17 -0.80
N PRO A 153 -0.02 14.47 -2.12
CA PRO A 153 1.21 14.20 -2.86
C PRO A 153 2.43 14.89 -2.28
N TRP A 154 2.26 16.13 -1.82
CA TRP A 154 3.36 16.89 -1.20
C TRP A 154 3.70 16.33 0.18
N SER A 155 2.73 16.18 1.08
CA SER A 155 2.95 15.70 2.44
C SER A 155 3.46 14.26 2.48
N GLU A 156 2.99 13.41 1.59
CA GLU A 156 3.44 12.02 1.49
C GLU A 156 4.84 11.91 0.88
N SER A 157 5.19 12.77 -0.08
CA SER A 157 6.53 12.79 -0.64
C SER A 157 7.57 13.20 0.40
N GLN A 158 7.26 14.17 1.27
CA GLN A 158 8.13 14.53 2.40
C GLN A 158 8.35 13.35 3.34
N LYS A 159 7.28 12.70 3.77
CA LYS A 159 7.36 11.51 4.65
C LYS A 159 8.15 10.37 4.02
N THR A 160 7.98 10.14 2.72
CA THR A 160 8.73 9.14 1.98
C THR A 160 10.20 9.53 1.92
N ALA A 161 10.52 10.78 1.60
CA ALA A 161 11.88 11.28 1.58
C ALA A 161 12.58 11.16 2.94
N ASP A 162 11.86 11.46 4.02
CA ASP A 162 12.38 11.30 5.39
C ASP A 162 12.61 9.82 5.76
N ALA A 163 11.76 8.93 5.25
CA ALA A 163 11.91 7.49 5.49
C ALA A 163 13.18 6.88 4.87
N TYR A 164 13.69 7.47 3.78
CA TYR A 164 14.99 7.09 3.21
C TYR A 164 16.18 7.52 4.09
N GLY A 165 15.99 8.47 5.00
CA GLY A 165 17.01 8.92 5.94
C GLY A 165 18.27 9.43 5.27
N THR A 166 19.44 9.17 5.88
CA THR A 166 20.77 9.52 5.36
C THR A 166 21.25 8.59 4.25
N ASP A 167 20.61 7.44 4.08
CA ASP A 167 21.04 6.41 3.13
C ASP A 167 20.76 6.81 1.67
N LYS A 168 20.10 7.95 1.45
CA LYS A 168 19.77 8.48 0.09
C LYS A 168 21.01 8.63 -0.80
N SER A 169 22.15 9.03 -0.23
CA SER A 169 23.39 9.27 -0.98
C SER A 169 23.99 7.99 -1.54
N ASP A 170 23.74 6.86 -0.89
CA ASP A 170 24.35 5.58 -1.23
C ASP A 170 23.43 4.68 -2.06
N MET A 171 22.20 5.15 -2.31
CA MET A 171 21.20 4.41 -3.07
C MET A 171 21.14 4.87 -4.53
N ARG A 172 21.08 3.92 -5.45
CA ARG A 172 20.71 4.20 -6.86
C ARG A 172 19.19 4.46 -6.92
N LEU A 173 18.82 5.74 -6.82
CA LEU A 173 17.43 6.16 -6.98
C LEU A 173 17.18 6.57 -8.43
N VAL A 174 16.08 6.08 -9.00
CA VAL A 174 15.55 6.50 -10.29
C VAL A 174 14.30 7.31 -10.06
N PHE A 175 14.27 8.53 -10.57
CA PHE A 175 13.13 9.44 -10.43
C PHE A 175 12.40 9.57 -11.77
N SER A 176 11.07 9.44 -11.71
CA SER A 176 10.18 9.84 -12.81
C SER A 176 9.66 11.25 -12.51
N ILE A 177 10.10 12.23 -13.29
CA ILE A 177 9.70 13.63 -13.12
C ILE A 177 8.74 13.98 -14.25
N PRO A 178 7.44 14.23 -13.98
CA PRO A 178 6.50 14.66 -14.99
C PRO A 178 6.91 16.03 -15.53
N VAL A 179 7.04 16.14 -16.85
CA VAL A 179 7.34 17.39 -17.55
C VAL A 179 6.17 17.70 -18.47
N TYR A 180 5.63 18.90 -18.34
CA TYR A 180 4.48 19.35 -19.11
C TYR A 180 4.89 20.44 -20.10
N SER A 181 4.20 20.49 -21.24
CA SER A 181 4.30 21.58 -22.19
C SER A 181 3.94 22.93 -21.50
N GLY A 182 4.79 23.93 -21.65
CA GLY A 182 4.56 25.26 -21.06
C GLY A 182 4.90 25.38 -19.57
N MET A 183 5.67 24.45 -19.00
CA MET A 183 6.22 24.67 -17.65
C MET A 183 7.13 25.91 -17.63
N PRO A 184 7.08 26.73 -16.55
CA PRO A 184 8.03 27.82 -16.37
C PRO A 184 9.46 27.26 -16.34
N SER A 185 10.38 28.02 -16.95
CA SER A 185 11.82 27.72 -16.93
C SER A 185 12.43 28.03 -15.57
#